data_62d93100760847a6c3392421fe7e00e3
#
_entry.id   62d93100760847a6c3392421fe7e00e3
#
_cell.length_a   1.000
_cell.length_b   1.000
_cell.length_c   1.000
_cell.angle_alpha   90.00
_cell.angle_beta   90.00
_cell.angle_gamma   90.00
#
_symmetry.space_group_name_H-M   'P 1'
#
loop_
_entity.id
_entity.type
_entity.pdbx_description
1 polymer ?
#
loop_
_entity_poly.entity_id
_entity_poly.type
_entity_poly.pdbx_seq_one_letter_code
_entity_poly.pdbx_strand_id
1 'polypeptide(L)'
;MSVEPSSSDTVATSAPPHAPPNQFALLGQRRFAPFFWTQFSGAANDNLFKFSFTVMVTYQLSVSWLPPALAGLAIGALFILPFLLFSATSGQLTDKFEKTRMIRFVKNLEIAIMLIAAVGFISGNVNVQVPLLLACTFLMGLHSTLFGPVKFAYLPQALNERELTGGNGMVEMGTFVAILLGNIVGGLMVAVP
;
A
#
# COMPACT_ATOMS: atom_id res chain seq x y z
N MET A 1 33.81 -26.92 65.34
CA MET A 1 33.02 -27.30 64.12
C MET A 1 32.41 -25.99 63.58
N SER A 2 33.18 -25.32 62.73
CA SER A 2 32.91 -23.98 62.28
C SER A 2 32.11 -24.08 60.95
N VAL A 3 30.93 -23.50 60.91
CA VAL A 3 30.13 -23.39 59.70
C VAL A 3 30.42 -22.04 59.07
N GLU A 4 31.06 -22.06 57.92
CA GLU A 4 31.24 -20.87 57.09
C GLU A 4 29.92 -20.47 56.45
N PRO A 5 29.57 -19.18 56.39
CA PRO A 5 28.48 -18.70 55.60
C PRO A 5 28.94 -18.52 54.14
N SER A 6 28.32 -19.31 53.22
CA SER A 6 28.47 -19.11 51.76
C SER A 6 27.81 -17.81 51.38
N SER A 7 28.64 -16.89 51.00
CA SER A 7 28.23 -15.60 50.42
C SER A 7 28.26 -15.66 48.90
N SER A 8 27.55 -14.79 48.32
CA SER A 8 27.59 -14.22 46.98
C SER A 8 26.40 -14.57 46.11
N ASP A 9 25.27 -14.00 46.51
CA ASP A 9 24.27 -13.58 45.53
C ASP A 9 24.85 -12.42 44.72
N THR A 10 25.53 -12.77 43.64
CA THR A 10 25.83 -11.80 42.57
C THR A 10 24.51 -11.37 41.94
N VAL A 11 23.98 -10.25 42.43
CA VAL A 11 22.92 -9.50 41.76
C VAL A 11 23.40 -9.20 40.33
N ALA A 12 22.92 -9.97 39.38
CA ALA A 12 23.11 -9.66 37.96
C ALA A 12 22.53 -8.27 37.71
N THR A 13 23.41 -7.30 37.57
CA THR A 13 23.07 -5.93 37.21
C THR A 13 22.40 -6.01 35.82
N SER A 14 21.08 -5.99 35.78
CA SER A 14 20.34 -5.92 34.53
C SER A 14 20.78 -4.64 33.82
N ALA A 15 21.37 -4.80 32.62
CA ALA A 15 21.69 -3.68 31.76
C ALA A 15 20.47 -2.76 31.62
N PRO A 16 20.67 -1.44 31.65
CA PRO A 16 19.55 -0.52 31.53
C PRO A 16 18.74 -0.84 30.25
N PRO A 17 17.41 -0.78 30.32
CA PRO A 17 16.58 -1.04 29.15
C PRO A 17 17.01 -0.09 28.04
N HIS A 18 17.55 -0.63 26.96
CA HIS A 18 17.92 0.14 25.78
C HIS A 18 16.70 0.90 25.31
N ALA A 19 16.84 2.23 25.18
CA ALA A 19 15.77 3.08 24.63
C ALA A 19 15.22 2.46 23.33
N PRO A 20 13.89 2.46 23.14
CA PRO A 20 13.29 1.92 21.92
C PRO A 20 13.91 2.61 20.69
N PRO A 21 14.27 1.86 19.66
CA PRO A 21 14.89 2.44 18.47
C PRO A 21 13.96 3.50 17.87
N ASN A 22 14.51 4.67 17.54
CA ASN A 22 13.73 5.73 16.89
C ASN A 22 13.27 5.25 15.52
N GLN A 23 11.97 4.95 15.39
CA GLN A 23 11.38 4.43 14.16
C GLN A 23 11.54 5.37 12.95
N PHE A 24 11.59 6.70 13.17
CA PHE A 24 11.80 7.66 12.09
C PHE A 24 13.21 7.58 11.50
N ALA A 25 14.19 7.09 12.24
CA ALA A 25 15.55 6.86 11.73
C ALA A 25 15.57 5.80 10.61
N LEU A 26 14.55 4.93 10.52
CA LEU A 26 14.42 3.95 9.44
C LEU A 26 14.28 4.61 8.06
N LEU A 27 13.68 5.79 7.98
CA LEU A 27 13.53 6.52 6.71
C LEU A 27 14.87 6.98 6.11
N GLY A 28 15.95 7.05 6.90
CA GLY A 28 17.31 7.31 6.43
C GLY A 28 18.09 6.04 6.04
N GLN A 29 17.55 4.85 6.27
CA GLN A 29 18.27 3.60 6.04
C GLN A 29 18.04 3.04 4.64
N ARG A 30 19.11 2.72 3.91
CA ARG A 30 19.06 2.17 2.53
C ARG A 30 18.27 0.85 2.42
N ARG A 31 18.14 0.08 3.49
CA ARG A 31 17.38 -1.18 3.52
C ARG A 31 15.87 -0.97 3.64
N PHE A 32 15.40 0.17 4.20
CA PHE A 32 13.99 0.43 4.45
C PHE A 32 13.42 1.58 3.59
N ALA A 33 14.14 2.69 3.46
CA ALA A 33 13.64 3.89 2.80
C ALA A 33 13.13 3.67 1.35
N PRO A 34 13.85 2.92 0.46
CA PRO A 34 13.34 2.70 -0.89
C PRO A 34 12.02 1.92 -0.90
N PHE A 35 11.88 0.94 -0.03
CA PHE A 35 10.64 0.17 0.13
C PHE A 35 9.51 1.07 0.64
N PHE A 36 9.77 1.86 1.68
CA PHE A 36 8.79 2.78 2.26
C PHE A 36 8.24 3.76 1.20
N TRP A 37 9.12 4.43 0.47
CA TRP A 37 8.71 5.39 -0.56
C TRP A 37 7.99 4.74 -1.75
N THR A 38 8.39 3.54 -2.13
CA THR A 38 7.72 2.76 -3.18
C THR A 38 6.29 2.39 -2.76
N GLN A 39 6.11 1.95 -1.53
CA GLN A 39 4.80 1.61 -0.98
C GLN A 39 3.94 2.87 -0.77
N PHE A 40 4.52 3.95 -0.23
CA PHE A 40 3.85 5.23 -0.04
C PHE A 40 3.33 5.80 -1.37
N SER A 41 4.20 5.87 -2.39
CA SER A 41 3.82 6.37 -3.71
C SER A 41 2.74 5.53 -4.38
N GLY A 42 2.80 4.20 -4.23
CA GLY A 42 1.76 3.32 -4.75
C GLY A 42 0.42 3.53 -4.07
N ALA A 43 0.39 3.64 -2.74
CA ALA A 43 -0.85 3.91 -2.00
C ALA A 43 -1.44 5.29 -2.36
N ALA A 44 -0.59 6.30 -2.55
CA ALA A 44 -1.02 7.62 -3.02
C ALA A 44 -1.61 7.56 -4.42
N ASN A 45 -0.94 6.86 -5.35
CA ASN A 45 -1.37 6.67 -6.73
C ASN A 45 -2.74 5.95 -6.82
N ASP A 46 -2.93 4.86 -6.08
CA ASP A 46 -4.20 4.12 -6.03
C ASP A 46 -5.37 5.03 -5.63
N ASN A 47 -5.16 5.87 -4.63
CA ASN A 47 -6.21 6.72 -4.11
C ASN A 47 -6.43 7.97 -4.97
N LEU A 48 -5.36 8.54 -5.52
CA LEU A 48 -5.44 9.60 -6.51
C LEU A 48 -6.29 9.15 -7.71
N PHE A 49 -5.95 8.00 -8.29
CA PHE A 49 -6.68 7.43 -9.44
C PHE A 49 -8.15 7.19 -9.11
N LYS A 50 -8.45 6.45 -8.03
CA LYS A 50 -9.82 6.12 -7.65
C LYS A 50 -10.66 7.36 -7.38
N PHE A 51 -10.11 8.31 -6.65
CA PHE A 51 -10.84 9.52 -6.28
C PHE A 51 -11.10 10.42 -7.49
N SER A 52 -10.06 10.65 -8.33
CA SER A 52 -10.22 11.40 -9.59
C SER A 52 -11.29 10.77 -10.49
N PHE A 53 -11.24 9.46 -10.68
CA PHE A 53 -12.21 8.75 -11.49
C PHE A 53 -13.62 8.83 -10.91
N THR A 54 -13.76 8.67 -9.58
CA THR A 54 -15.07 8.80 -8.91
C THR A 54 -15.66 10.20 -9.10
N VAL A 55 -14.86 11.25 -8.87
CA VAL A 55 -15.32 12.65 -9.02
C VAL A 55 -15.72 12.92 -10.49
N MET A 56 -14.89 12.46 -11.42
CA MET A 56 -15.15 12.64 -12.86
C MET A 56 -16.48 11.98 -13.29
N VAL A 57 -16.72 10.72 -12.91
CA VAL A 57 -17.96 10.01 -13.26
C VAL A 57 -19.17 10.61 -12.54
N THR A 58 -18.99 11.07 -11.31
CA THR A 58 -20.10 11.62 -10.52
C THR A 58 -20.56 13.00 -11.01
N TYR A 59 -19.61 13.86 -11.42
CA TYR A 59 -19.90 15.28 -11.65
C TYR A 59 -19.67 15.76 -13.08
N GLN A 60 -18.86 15.08 -13.88
CA GLN A 60 -18.47 15.55 -15.21
C GLN A 60 -18.98 14.67 -16.37
N LEU A 61 -19.16 13.38 -16.12
CA LEU A 61 -19.57 12.44 -17.16
C LEU A 61 -21.03 12.02 -16.99
N SER A 62 -21.75 11.97 -18.11
CA SER A 62 -23.10 11.40 -18.16
C SER A 62 -23.05 9.98 -18.73
N VAL A 63 -23.27 8.99 -17.88
CA VAL A 63 -23.21 7.57 -18.22
C VAL A 63 -24.59 6.96 -18.02
N SER A 64 -25.28 6.56 -19.09
CA SER A 64 -26.66 6.07 -19.03
C SER A 64 -26.85 4.80 -18.18
N TRP A 65 -25.82 3.92 -18.14
CA TRP A 65 -25.87 2.65 -17.42
C TRP A 65 -25.23 2.72 -16.02
N LEU A 66 -24.59 3.84 -15.63
CA LEU A 66 -23.99 4.03 -14.31
C LEU A 66 -24.48 5.34 -13.69
N PRO A 67 -25.54 5.30 -12.87
CA PRO A 67 -26.04 6.48 -12.18
C PRO A 67 -24.95 7.13 -11.31
N PRO A 68 -24.80 8.46 -11.30
CA PRO A 68 -23.78 9.18 -10.50
C PRO A 68 -23.79 8.79 -9.03
N ALA A 69 -24.98 8.59 -8.45
CA ALA A 69 -25.14 8.18 -7.04
C ALA A 69 -24.52 6.81 -6.72
N LEU A 70 -24.36 5.93 -7.70
CA LEU A 70 -23.78 4.59 -7.56
C LEU A 70 -22.32 4.52 -8.02
N ALA A 71 -21.78 5.56 -8.66
CA ALA A 71 -20.45 5.55 -9.23
C ALA A 71 -19.36 5.21 -8.19
N GLY A 72 -19.37 5.90 -7.05
CA GLY A 72 -18.39 5.65 -5.98
C GLY A 72 -18.49 4.24 -5.40
N LEU A 73 -19.72 3.74 -5.22
CA LEU A 73 -19.96 2.37 -4.74
C LEU A 73 -19.44 1.33 -5.74
N ALA A 74 -19.75 1.50 -7.03
CA ALA A 74 -19.32 0.59 -8.09
C ALA A 74 -17.78 0.56 -8.22
N ILE A 75 -17.14 1.73 -8.23
CA ILE A 75 -15.67 1.86 -8.30
C ILE A 75 -15.02 1.20 -7.05
N GLY A 76 -15.55 1.49 -5.86
CA GLY A 76 -15.05 0.89 -4.61
C GLY A 76 -15.22 -0.62 -4.57
N ALA A 77 -16.39 -1.13 -4.93
CA ALA A 77 -16.68 -2.56 -4.98
C ALA A 77 -15.76 -3.28 -5.99
N LEU A 78 -15.59 -2.69 -7.18
CA LEU A 78 -14.74 -3.26 -8.22
C LEU A 78 -13.26 -3.31 -7.82
N PHE A 79 -12.78 -2.32 -7.07
CA PHE A 79 -11.42 -2.31 -6.50
C PHE A 79 -11.23 -3.38 -5.42
N ILE A 80 -12.26 -3.63 -4.58
CA ILE A 80 -12.19 -4.61 -3.49
C ILE A 80 -12.37 -6.04 -4.01
N LEU A 81 -13.08 -6.24 -5.10
CA LEU A 81 -13.41 -7.56 -5.64
C LEU A 81 -12.18 -8.48 -5.82
N PRO A 82 -11.03 -8.03 -6.37
CA PRO A 82 -9.82 -8.87 -6.45
C PRO A 82 -9.30 -9.36 -5.11
N PHE A 83 -9.45 -8.59 -4.03
CA PHE A 83 -9.06 -9.03 -2.68
C PHE A 83 -9.88 -10.24 -2.23
N LEU A 84 -11.17 -10.28 -2.53
CA LEU A 84 -12.01 -11.43 -2.21
C LEU A 84 -11.65 -12.65 -3.06
N LEU A 85 -11.37 -12.46 -4.33
CA LEU A 85 -11.15 -13.55 -5.28
C LEU A 85 -9.73 -14.13 -5.21
N PHE A 86 -8.71 -13.29 -4.99
CA PHE A 86 -7.31 -13.64 -5.22
C PHE A 86 -6.41 -13.55 -3.97
N SER A 87 -6.95 -13.24 -2.77
CA SER A 87 -6.10 -13.08 -1.59
C SER A 87 -5.36 -14.36 -1.22
N ALA A 88 -6.01 -15.52 -1.28
CA ALA A 88 -5.39 -16.81 -1.01
C ALA A 88 -4.28 -17.13 -2.03
N THR A 89 -4.55 -16.90 -3.31
CA THR A 89 -3.56 -17.09 -4.39
C THR A 89 -2.37 -16.14 -4.23
N SER A 90 -2.63 -14.89 -3.85
CA SER A 90 -1.60 -13.90 -3.59
C SER A 90 -0.66 -14.32 -2.45
N GLY A 91 -1.22 -14.86 -1.35
CA GLY A 91 -0.44 -15.43 -0.25
C GLY A 91 0.49 -16.57 -0.74
N GLN A 92 -0.06 -17.53 -1.47
CA GLN A 92 0.71 -18.65 -2.03
C GLN A 92 1.83 -18.19 -2.99
N LEU A 93 1.56 -17.20 -3.83
CA LEU A 93 2.58 -16.62 -4.72
C LEU A 93 3.68 -15.92 -3.91
N THR A 94 3.31 -15.21 -2.85
CA THR A 94 4.25 -14.56 -1.95
C THR A 94 5.18 -15.56 -1.27
N ASP A 95 4.69 -16.73 -0.87
CA ASP A 95 5.50 -17.77 -0.24
C ASP A 95 6.43 -18.46 -1.24
N LYS A 96 5.97 -18.64 -2.48
CA LYS A 96 6.69 -19.36 -3.54
C LYS A 96 7.81 -18.54 -4.17
N PHE A 97 7.63 -17.24 -4.35
CA PHE A 97 8.56 -16.39 -5.09
C PHE A 97 9.42 -15.50 -4.17
N GLU A 98 10.59 -15.11 -4.68
CA GLU A 98 11.48 -14.18 -4.02
C GLU A 98 10.81 -12.79 -3.92
N LYS A 99 10.81 -12.20 -2.71
CA LYS A 99 10.02 -11.01 -2.36
C LYS A 99 10.39 -9.77 -3.19
N THR A 100 11.69 -9.55 -3.42
CA THR A 100 12.16 -8.39 -4.21
C THR A 100 11.74 -8.50 -5.67
N ARG A 101 11.78 -9.70 -6.25
CA ARG A 101 11.31 -9.93 -7.63
C ARG A 101 9.81 -9.68 -7.74
N MET A 102 9.05 -10.16 -6.74
CA MET A 102 7.61 -9.99 -6.71
C MET A 102 7.22 -8.51 -6.55
N ILE A 103 7.90 -7.76 -5.67
CA ILE A 103 7.71 -6.31 -5.55
C ILE A 103 7.95 -5.60 -6.89
N ARG A 104 9.05 -5.91 -7.58
CA ARG A 104 9.36 -5.33 -8.89
C ARG A 104 8.29 -5.65 -9.93
N PHE A 105 7.86 -6.92 -9.99
CA PHE A 105 6.81 -7.34 -10.92
C PHE A 105 5.51 -6.57 -10.68
N VAL A 106 5.06 -6.51 -9.42
CA VAL A 106 3.84 -5.83 -9.04
C VAL A 106 3.94 -4.33 -9.33
N LYS A 107 5.09 -3.70 -9.09
CA LYS A 107 5.27 -2.27 -9.40
C LYS A 107 5.35 -1.97 -10.89
N ASN A 108 5.92 -2.85 -11.69
CA ASN A 108 5.87 -2.72 -13.15
C ASN A 108 4.44 -2.89 -13.69
N LEU A 109 3.66 -3.80 -13.09
CA LEU A 109 2.25 -3.96 -13.41
C LEU A 109 1.45 -2.69 -13.09
N GLU A 110 1.71 -2.05 -11.94
CA GLU A 110 1.11 -0.76 -11.58
C GLU A 110 1.38 0.31 -12.63
N ILE A 111 2.64 0.45 -13.06
CA ILE A 111 3.01 1.41 -14.11
C ILE A 111 2.25 1.13 -15.42
N ALA A 112 2.19 -0.13 -15.84
CA ALA A 112 1.46 -0.51 -17.06
C ALA A 112 -0.04 -0.16 -16.97
N ILE A 113 -0.68 -0.46 -15.83
CA ILE A 113 -2.09 -0.13 -15.61
C ILE A 113 -2.30 1.39 -15.64
N MET A 114 -1.40 2.17 -15.02
CA MET A 114 -1.51 3.62 -15.00
C MET A 114 -1.30 4.26 -16.38
N LEU A 115 -0.45 3.69 -17.23
CA LEU A 115 -0.30 4.14 -18.62
C LEU A 115 -1.59 3.89 -19.42
N ILE A 116 -2.24 2.74 -19.23
CA ILE A 116 -3.54 2.44 -19.84
C ILE A 116 -4.63 3.39 -19.30
N ALA A 117 -4.64 3.64 -17.99
CA ALA A 117 -5.57 4.56 -17.37
C ALA A 117 -5.40 6.00 -17.89
N ALA A 118 -4.15 6.45 -18.10
CA ALA A 118 -3.88 7.77 -18.68
C ALA A 118 -4.51 7.90 -20.08
N VAL A 119 -4.38 6.87 -20.92
CA VAL A 119 -5.08 6.84 -22.23
C VAL A 119 -6.59 6.90 -22.04
N GLY A 120 -7.13 6.20 -21.03
CA GLY A 120 -8.53 6.27 -20.66
C GLY A 120 -8.98 7.69 -20.31
N PHE A 121 -8.24 8.40 -19.48
CA PHE A 121 -8.58 9.78 -19.07
C PHE A 121 -8.61 10.77 -20.24
N ILE A 122 -7.76 10.60 -21.25
CA ILE A 122 -7.68 11.52 -22.40
C ILE A 122 -8.51 11.09 -23.61
N SER A 123 -9.19 9.93 -23.57
CA SER A 123 -9.87 9.37 -24.76
C SER A 123 -11.07 10.21 -25.25
N GLY A 124 -11.65 11.07 -24.41
CA GLY A 124 -12.76 11.96 -24.77
C GLY A 124 -14.09 11.26 -25.13
N ASN A 125 -14.08 9.94 -25.28
CA ASN A 125 -15.28 9.15 -25.60
C ASN A 125 -15.76 8.39 -24.35
N VAL A 126 -16.84 8.84 -23.74
CA VAL A 126 -17.40 8.29 -22.50
C VAL A 126 -17.65 6.78 -22.57
N ASN A 127 -18.08 6.27 -23.73
CA ASN A 127 -18.36 4.85 -23.92
C ASN A 127 -17.09 3.96 -23.94
N VAL A 128 -15.93 4.54 -24.18
CA VAL A 128 -14.63 3.86 -24.09
C VAL A 128 -13.95 4.19 -22.76
N GLN A 129 -13.98 5.43 -22.37
CA GLN A 129 -13.34 5.98 -21.18
C GLN A 129 -13.79 5.26 -19.91
N VAL A 130 -15.07 5.23 -19.63
CA VAL A 130 -15.59 4.69 -18.36
C VAL A 130 -15.37 3.19 -18.24
N PRO A 131 -15.70 2.33 -19.24
CA PRO A 131 -15.36 0.90 -19.15
C PRO A 131 -13.86 0.62 -19.01
N LEU A 132 -13.02 1.38 -19.72
CA LEU A 132 -11.56 1.22 -19.63
C LEU A 132 -11.03 1.57 -18.22
N LEU A 133 -11.50 2.68 -17.64
CA LEU A 133 -11.10 3.08 -16.29
C LEU A 133 -11.67 2.14 -15.21
N LEU A 134 -12.85 1.56 -15.40
CA LEU A 134 -13.37 0.50 -14.54
C LEU A 134 -12.50 -0.77 -14.63
N ALA A 135 -12.07 -1.18 -15.83
CA ALA A 135 -11.13 -2.28 -15.99
C ALA A 135 -9.79 -1.99 -15.29
N CYS A 136 -9.25 -0.76 -15.42
CA CYS A 136 -8.07 -0.33 -14.68
C CYS A 136 -8.31 -0.36 -13.16
N THR A 137 -9.49 0.02 -12.68
CA THR A 137 -9.85 -0.07 -11.26
C THR A 137 -9.75 -1.50 -10.73
N PHE A 138 -10.30 -2.46 -11.46
CA PHE A 138 -10.20 -3.88 -11.12
C PHE A 138 -8.74 -4.36 -11.12
N LEU A 139 -7.96 -4.00 -12.14
CA LEU A 139 -6.55 -4.36 -12.25
C LEU A 139 -5.71 -3.71 -11.13
N MET A 140 -6.04 -2.48 -10.70
CA MET A 140 -5.40 -1.84 -9.56
C MET A 140 -5.74 -2.56 -8.25
N GLY A 141 -6.98 -3.01 -8.08
CA GLY A 141 -7.35 -3.89 -6.97
C GLY A 141 -6.56 -5.20 -6.98
N LEU A 142 -6.39 -5.83 -8.14
CA LEU A 142 -5.59 -7.04 -8.32
C LEU A 142 -4.10 -6.79 -7.97
N HIS A 143 -3.52 -5.71 -8.48
CA HIS A 143 -2.17 -5.27 -8.15
C HIS A 143 -1.99 -5.10 -6.64
N SER A 144 -2.90 -4.38 -5.98
CA SER A 144 -2.86 -4.14 -4.54
C SER A 144 -3.06 -5.43 -3.73
N THR A 145 -3.89 -6.37 -4.22
CA THR A 145 -4.04 -7.71 -3.64
C THR A 145 -2.73 -8.50 -3.68
N LEU A 146 -1.99 -8.44 -4.78
CA LEU A 146 -0.69 -9.10 -4.91
C LEU A 146 0.38 -8.45 -4.04
N PHE A 147 0.32 -7.13 -3.86
CA PHE A 147 1.30 -6.39 -3.08
C PHE A 147 1.14 -6.57 -1.56
N GLY A 148 -0.09 -6.74 -1.06
CA GLY A 148 -0.40 -6.84 0.37
C GLY A 148 0.45 -7.86 1.13
N PRO A 149 0.38 -9.16 0.83
CA PRO A 149 1.17 -10.17 1.50
C PRO A 149 2.69 -9.98 1.33
N VAL A 150 3.14 -9.56 0.15
CA VAL A 150 4.57 -9.31 -0.13
C VAL A 150 5.12 -8.20 0.74
N LYS A 151 4.35 -7.13 0.95
CA LYS A 151 4.71 -6.00 1.81
C LYS A 151 5.10 -6.46 3.21
N PHE A 152 4.28 -7.29 3.84
CA PHE A 152 4.53 -7.79 5.19
C PHE A 152 5.57 -8.92 5.24
N ALA A 153 5.70 -9.73 4.19
CA ALA A 153 6.72 -10.77 4.10
C ALA A 153 8.14 -10.20 3.85
N TYR A 154 8.24 -8.99 3.30
CA TYR A 154 9.53 -8.32 3.06
C TYR A 154 10.09 -7.67 4.33
N LEU A 155 9.25 -7.11 5.20
CA LEU A 155 9.70 -6.35 6.37
C LEU A 155 10.62 -7.13 7.30
N PRO A 156 10.35 -8.41 7.66
CA PRO A 156 11.27 -9.21 8.48
C PRO A 156 12.63 -9.50 7.83
N GLN A 157 12.73 -9.37 6.49
CA GLN A 157 14.00 -9.54 5.77
C GLN A 157 14.84 -8.24 5.77
N ALA A 158 14.17 -7.09 5.89
CA ALA A 158 14.80 -5.78 5.83
C ALA A 158 15.09 -5.18 7.21
N LEU A 159 14.39 -5.62 8.27
CA LEU A 159 14.43 -5.05 9.59
C LEU A 159 14.82 -6.09 10.63
N ASN A 160 15.50 -5.64 11.70
CA ASN A 160 15.76 -6.47 12.87
C ASN A 160 14.48 -6.63 13.71
N GLU A 161 14.42 -7.67 14.56
CA GLU A 161 13.24 -7.96 15.40
C GLU A 161 12.79 -6.76 16.24
N ARG A 162 13.74 -5.98 16.79
CA ARG A 162 13.47 -4.78 17.60
C ARG A 162 12.88 -3.62 16.79
N GLU A 163 13.12 -3.60 15.49
CA GLU A 163 12.66 -2.56 14.56
C GLU A 163 11.33 -2.91 13.87
N LEU A 164 10.91 -4.19 13.89
CA LEU A 164 9.75 -4.67 13.16
C LEU A 164 8.46 -3.96 13.55
N THR A 165 8.23 -3.77 14.85
CA THR A 165 7.02 -3.07 15.34
C THR A 165 7.01 -1.62 14.85
N GLY A 166 8.14 -0.91 15.00
CA GLY A 166 8.28 0.47 14.52
C GLY A 166 8.19 0.57 13.00
N GLY A 167 8.81 -0.36 12.27
CA GLY A 167 8.76 -0.43 10.81
C GLY A 167 7.37 -0.69 10.26
N ASN A 168 6.62 -1.63 10.86
CA ASN A 168 5.21 -1.87 10.51
C ASN A 168 4.37 -0.62 10.77
N GLY A 169 4.53 0.02 11.94
CA GLY A 169 3.84 1.26 12.27
C GLY A 169 4.12 2.38 11.27
N MET A 170 5.39 2.53 10.84
CA MET A 170 5.79 3.51 9.83
C MET A 170 5.14 3.23 8.47
N VAL A 171 5.10 1.96 8.03
CA VAL A 171 4.46 1.57 6.77
C VAL A 171 2.96 1.85 6.80
N GLU A 172 2.28 1.53 7.89
CA GLU A 172 0.84 1.80 8.01
C GLU A 172 0.54 3.31 8.14
N MET A 173 1.31 4.05 8.94
CA MET A 173 1.21 5.50 8.99
C MET A 173 1.40 6.12 7.61
N GLY A 174 2.45 5.69 6.87
CA GLY A 174 2.71 6.12 5.50
C GLY A 174 1.54 5.80 4.57
N THR A 175 0.93 4.63 4.70
CA THR A 175 -0.26 4.24 3.92
C THR A 175 -1.42 5.21 4.14
N PHE A 176 -1.77 5.52 5.40
CA PHE A 176 -2.88 6.43 5.70
C PHE A 176 -2.61 7.87 5.22
N VAL A 177 -1.37 8.36 5.40
CA VAL A 177 -0.98 9.68 4.88
C VAL A 177 -1.04 9.71 3.35
N ALA A 178 -0.58 8.65 2.69
CA ALA A 178 -0.62 8.52 1.23
C ALA A 178 -2.08 8.48 0.71
N ILE A 179 -2.98 7.77 1.39
CA ILE A 179 -4.41 7.74 1.08
C ILE A 179 -5.00 9.15 1.14
N LEU A 180 -4.74 9.86 2.24
CA LEU A 180 -5.25 11.22 2.43
C LEU A 180 -4.75 12.17 1.34
N LEU A 181 -3.43 12.19 1.10
CA LEU A 181 -2.83 13.04 0.08
C LEU A 181 -3.29 12.66 -1.33
N GLY A 182 -3.38 11.37 -1.65
CA GLY A 182 -3.88 10.90 -2.93
C GLY A 182 -5.31 11.35 -3.19
N ASN A 183 -6.20 11.25 -2.21
CA ASN A 183 -7.58 11.72 -2.33
C ASN A 183 -7.67 13.24 -2.51
N ILE A 184 -6.91 14.02 -1.72
CA ILE A 184 -6.89 15.48 -1.84
C ILE A 184 -6.39 15.91 -3.23
N VAL A 185 -5.25 15.38 -3.65
CA VAL A 185 -4.66 15.73 -4.95
C VAL A 185 -5.57 15.27 -6.10
N GLY A 186 -6.11 14.04 -6.03
CA GLY A 186 -7.03 13.52 -7.04
C GLY A 186 -8.30 14.37 -7.18
N GLY A 187 -8.86 14.85 -6.07
CA GLY A 187 -10.01 15.75 -6.10
C GLY A 187 -9.67 17.11 -6.70
N LEU A 188 -8.53 17.69 -6.32
CA LEU A 188 -8.09 18.98 -6.85
C LEU A 188 -7.79 18.93 -8.35
N MET A 189 -7.15 17.86 -8.85
CA MET A 189 -6.83 17.70 -10.28
C MET A 189 -8.07 17.68 -11.17
N VAL A 190 -9.19 17.15 -10.67
CA VAL A 190 -10.44 17.07 -11.43
C VAL A 190 -11.30 18.31 -11.22
N ALA A 191 -11.17 19.01 -10.10
CA ALA A 191 -11.91 20.22 -9.78
C ALA A 191 -11.37 21.48 -10.51
N VAL A 192 -10.12 21.47 -10.94
CA VAL A 192 -9.50 22.59 -11.69
C VAL A 192 -9.67 22.29 -13.17
N PRO A 193 -10.40 23.15 -13.91
CA PRO A 193 -10.65 22.99 -15.35
C PRO A 193 -9.39 23.20 -16.19
#